data_49bd57cc588f341c10d6ee2ca1582c96
#
_entry.id   49bd57cc588f341c10d6ee2ca1582c96
#
_cell.length_a   1.000
_cell.length_b   1.000
_cell.length_c   1.000
_cell.angle_alpha   90.00
_cell.angle_beta   90.00
_cell.angle_gamma   90.00
#
_symmetry.space_group_name_H-M   'P 1'
#
loop_
_entity.id
_entity.type
_entity.pdbx_description
1 polymer ?
#
loop_
_entity_poly.entity_id
_entity_poly.type
_entity_poly.pdbx_seq_one_letter_code
_entity_poly.pdbx_strand_id
1 'polypeptide(L)'
;LTIVDFFGIWNNFIKLKKGPSIKDTHPNTIIKFEQFSTKDKEETLIQFAEWILVNGFENGLNEYKVTRDLLLNNLPNLLQPLVDNSDLVLKSIDWASKLNNSYLPIQGPPGSGKSYTGSHMVLELIKKGKKIGITALSHKVIINLLDKVQKLAIKQSIDVSIIYKGSSNDDGDYSWEMAKNIDTLVSNIAKYQVIAGTSFMWCNEKLKKSVDYLIIDEAGQFALIDTLVVSQA
;
A
#
# COMPACT_ATOMS: atom_id res chain seq x y z
N LEU A 1 -28.99 -12.87 10.63
CA LEU A 1 -27.77 -12.12 10.96
C LEU A 1 -28.18 -10.74 11.41
N THR A 2 -27.89 -10.38 12.64
CA THR A 2 -28.37 -9.12 13.20
C THR A 2 -27.20 -8.15 13.24
N ILE A 3 -27.32 -7.07 12.49
CA ILE A 3 -26.31 -6.01 12.46
C ILE A 3 -26.49 -5.15 13.71
N VAL A 4 -25.44 -5.05 14.51
CA VAL A 4 -25.36 -4.18 15.68
C VAL A 4 -24.36 -3.09 15.37
N ASP A 5 -24.79 -1.83 15.29
CA ASP A 5 -23.88 -0.71 15.16
C ASP A 5 -23.12 -0.49 16.46
N PHE A 6 -21.81 -0.42 16.39
CA PHE A 6 -20.92 -0.24 17.52
C PHE A 6 -20.63 1.26 17.72
N PHE A 7 -21.03 1.82 18.88
CA PHE A 7 -20.89 3.26 19.17
C PHE A 7 -19.71 3.62 20.10
N GLY A 8 -18.77 2.72 20.30
CA GLY A 8 -17.56 3.00 21.08
C GLY A 8 -17.59 2.47 22.52
N ILE A 9 -16.42 2.52 23.16
CA ILE A 9 -16.20 2.12 24.56
C ILE A 9 -16.05 3.41 25.38
N TRP A 10 -16.91 3.62 26.36
CA TRP A 10 -16.85 4.74 27.30
C TRP A 10 -16.93 4.22 28.73
N ASN A 11 -15.97 4.53 29.59
CA ASN A 11 -15.96 4.16 31.02
C ASN A 11 -16.31 2.69 31.30
N ASN A 12 -15.67 1.72 30.60
CA ASN A 12 -15.94 0.28 30.71
C ASN A 12 -17.34 -0.18 30.27
N PHE A 13 -18.08 0.65 29.54
CA PHE A 13 -19.35 0.26 28.96
C PHE A 13 -19.26 0.23 27.43
N ILE A 14 -19.95 -0.76 26.84
CA ILE A 14 -20.12 -0.87 25.39
C ILE A 14 -21.54 -0.45 25.07
N LYS A 15 -21.71 0.61 24.28
CA LYS A 15 -23.02 1.05 23.82
C LYS A 15 -23.32 0.38 22.48
N LEU A 16 -24.41 -0.39 22.44
CA LEU A 16 -24.86 -1.10 21.25
C LEU A 16 -26.23 -0.58 20.80
N LYS A 17 -26.41 -0.38 19.50
CA LYS A 17 -27.70 -0.19 18.90
C LYS A 17 -28.21 -1.55 18.41
N LYS A 18 -29.29 -2.03 19.01
CA LYS A 18 -29.90 -3.31 18.64
C LYS A 18 -30.92 -3.11 17.51
N GLY A 19 -30.92 -4.03 16.55
CA GLY A 19 -32.01 -4.12 15.57
C GLY A 19 -33.31 -4.56 16.19
N PRO A 20 -34.47 -4.33 15.51
CA PRO A 20 -35.80 -4.65 16.05
C PRO A 20 -35.96 -6.11 16.50
N SER A 21 -35.35 -7.04 15.81
CA SER A 21 -35.43 -8.49 16.07
C SER A 21 -34.67 -8.97 17.31
N ILE A 22 -33.81 -8.14 17.92
CA ILE A 22 -33.01 -8.49 19.11
C ILE A 22 -33.13 -7.45 20.21
N LYS A 23 -34.16 -6.64 20.18
CA LYS A 23 -34.35 -5.51 21.10
C LYS A 23 -34.24 -5.93 22.57
N ASP A 24 -34.76 -7.09 22.92
CA ASP A 24 -34.82 -7.60 24.29
C ASP A 24 -33.73 -8.64 24.62
N THR A 25 -32.79 -8.88 23.69
CA THR A 25 -31.71 -9.84 23.90
C THR A 25 -30.45 -9.13 24.41
N HIS A 26 -29.86 -9.62 25.52
CA HIS A 26 -28.55 -9.20 26.01
C HIS A 26 -27.50 -10.22 25.57
N PRO A 27 -26.55 -9.85 24.70
CA PRO A 27 -25.52 -10.78 24.26
C PRO A 27 -24.49 -11.02 25.36
N ASN A 28 -24.08 -12.28 25.53
CA ASN A 28 -22.97 -12.65 26.41
C ASN A 28 -21.61 -12.45 25.74
N THR A 29 -21.60 -12.38 24.41
CA THR A 29 -20.39 -12.20 23.61
C THR A 29 -20.71 -11.33 22.40
N ILE A 30 -19.80 -10.42 22.07
CA ILE A 30 -19.90 -9.54 20.92
C ILE A 30 -18.65 -9.77 20.07
N ILE A 31 -18.88 -10.13 18.80
CA ILE A 31 -17.82 -10.30 17.80
C ILE A 31 -18.06 -9.23 16.74
N LYS A 32 -17.07 -8.33 16.55
CA LYS A 32 -17.11 -7.39 15.46
C LYS A 32 -17.00 -8.16 14.15
N PHE A 33 -17.98 -8.05 13.32
CA PHE A 33 -17.97 -8.62 11.99
C PHE A 33 -17.97 -7.50 10.97
N GLU A 34 -16.89 -7.40 10.21
CA GLU A 34 -16.78 -6.50 9.06
C GLU A 34 -16.59 -7.34 7.81
N GLN A 35 -17.45 -7.15 6.84
CA GLN A 35 -17.33 -7.79 5.53
C GLN A 35 -16.84 -6.73 4.53
N PHE A 36 -15.62 -6.93 4.05
CA PHE A 36 -15.07 -6.13 2.95
C PHE A 36 -15.32 -6.87 1.64
N SER A 37 -15.70 -6.14 0.60
CA SER A 37 -15.79 -6.72 -0.73
C SER A 37 -14.38 -7.07 -1.24
N THR A 38 -14.17 -8.31 -1.63
CA THR A 38 -12.92 -8.80 -2.23
C THR A 38 -12.98 -8.84 -3.75
N LYS A 39 -14.10 -8.39 -4.33
CA LYS A 39 -14.40 -8.52 -5.76
C LYS A 39 -13.28 -7.97 -6.66
N ASP A 40 -12.82 -6.75 -6.40
CA ASP A 40 -11.77 -6.13 -7.21
C ASP A 40 -10.44 -6.93 -7.13
N LYS A 41 -10.12 -7.51 -5.95
CA LYS A 41 -8.96 -8.37 -5.78
C LYS A 41 -9.08 -9.67 -6.56
N GLU A 42 -10.26 -10.29 -6.50
CA GLU A 42 -10.56 -11.53 -7.22
C GLU A 42 -10.48 -11.31 -8.73
N GLU A 43 -11.10 -10.25 -9.25
CA GLU A 43 -11.04 -9.87 -10.67
C GLU A 43 -9.60 -9.63 -11.14
N THR A 44 -8.80 -8.92 -10.35
CA THR A 44 -7.38 -8.67 -10.64
C THR A 44 -6.58 -9.97 -10.75
N LEU A 45 -6.84 -10.92 -9.86
CA LEU A 45 -6.16 -12.23 -9.89
C LEU A 45 -6.61 -13.11 -11.05
N ILE A 46 -7.90 -13.08 -11.38
CA ILE A 46 -8.44 -13.81 -12.53
C ILE A 46 -7.79 -13.30 -13.81
N GLN A 47 -7.74 -11.99 -14.02
CA GLN A 47 -7.07 -11.38 -15.18
C GLN A 47 -5.60 -11.82 -15.29
N PHE A 48 -4.88 -11.83 -14.16
CA PHE A 48 -3.51 -12.33 -14.14
C PHE A 48 -3.42 -13.81 -14.49
N ALA A 49 -4.28 -14.66 -13.93
CA ALA A 49 -4.31 -16.09 -14.20
C ALA A 49 -4.65 -16.39 -15.68
N GLU A 50 -5.64 -15.71 -16.24
CA GLU A 50 -6.00 -15.83 -17.66
C GLU A 50 -4.84 -15.42 -18.57
N TRP A 51 -4.14 -14.33 -18.21
CA TRP A 51 -2.96 -13.90 -18.96
C TRP A 51 -1.85 -14.95 -18.92
N ILE A 52 -1.60 -15.57 -17.75
CA ILE A 52 -0.61 -16.67 -17.59
C ILE A 52 -0.99 -17.91 -18.42
N LEU A 53 -2.27 -18.27 -18.47
CA LEU A 53 -2.74 -19.40 -19.27
C LEU A 53 -2.43 -19.24 -20.76
N VAL A 54 -2.47 -18.00 -21.27
CA VAL A 54 -2.18 -17.69 -22.68
C VAL A 54 -0.69 -17.54 -22.94
N ASN A 55 0.04 -16.85 -22.05
CA ASN A 55 1.40 -16.41 -22.31
C ASN A 55 2.48 -17.22 -21.57
N GLY A 56 2.10 -17.99 -20.58
CA GLY A 56 3.05 -18.69 -19.68
C GLY A 56 3.74 -17.77 -18.69
N PHE A 57 4.53 -18.35 -17.80
CA PHE A 57 5.32 -17.59 -16.81
C PHE A 57 6.62 -17.03 -17.38
N GLU A 58 7.31 -17.77 -18.23
CA GLU A 58 8.62 -17.46 -18.78
C GLU A 58 8.52 -17.09 -20.26
N ASN A 59 8.11 -15.85 -20.54
CA ASN A 59 7.84 -15.41 -21.91
C ASN A 59 8.60 -14.14 -22.35
N GLY A 60 9.44 -13.56 -21.47
CA GLY A 60 10.19 -12.34 -21.74
C GLY A 60 9.36 -11.04 -21.82
N LEU A 61 8.03 -11.12 -21.67
CA LEU A 61 7.16 -9.95 -21.70
C LEU A 61 7.24 -9.15 -20.39
N ASN A 62 7.06 -7.84 -20.50
CA ASN A 62 7.05 -6.95 -19.34
C ASN A 62 5.72 -6.95 -18.58
N GLU A 63 4.64 -7.43 -19.20
CA GLU A 63 3.33 -7.52 -18.56
C GLU A 63 3.38 -8.47 -17.38
N TYR A 64 2.85 -8.03 -16.24
CA TYR A 64 2.88 -8.77 -14.96
C TYR A 64 4.27 -9.28 -14.52
N LYS A 65 5.34 -8.65 -15.02
CA LYS A 65 6.70 -9.16 -14.73
C LYS A 65 6.99 -9.21 -13.22
N VAL A 66 6.67 -8.13 -12.48
CA VAL A 66 6.88 -8.09 -11.03
C VAL A 66 6.05 -9.17 -10.32
N THR A 67 4.78 -9.35 -10.72
CA THR A 67 3.88 -10.36 -10.16
C THR A 67 4.40 -11.78 -10.39
N ARG A 68 4.91 -12.05 -11.61
CA ARG A 68 5.51 -13.35 -11.96
C ARG A 68 6.82 -13.59 -11.19
N ASP A 69 7.70 -12.59 -11.12
CA ASP A 69 8.96 -12.70 -10.40
C ASP A 69 8.74 -12.96 -8.91
N LEU A 70 7.73 -12.33 -8.30
CA LEU A 70 7.32 -12.59 -6.92
C LEU A 70 6.85 -14.03 -6.72
N LEU A 71 6.02 -14.57 -7.62
CA LEU A 71 5.54 -15.95 -7.54
C LEU A 71 6.65 -16.97 -7.73
N LEU A 72 7.55 -16.72 -8.67
CA LEU A 72 8.66 -17.62 -8.99
C LEU A 72 9.86 -17.43 -8.05
N ASN A 73 9.78 -16.46 -7.13
CA ASN A 73 10.89 -16.07 -6.25
C ASN A 73 12.18 -15.76 -7.02
N ASN A 74 12.04 -15.09 -8.16
CA ASN A 74 13.16 -14.68 -8.97
C ASN A 74 13.99 -13.59 -8.27
N LEU A 75 15.30 -13.55 -8.52
CA LEU A 75 16.13 -12.48 -7.99
C LEU A 75 15.74 -11.12 -8.59
N PRO A 76 15.94 -10.01 -7.82
CA PRO A 76 15.71 -8.67 -8.32
C PRO A 76 16.46 -8.39 -9.63
N ASN A 77 15.78 -7.85 -10.62
CA ASN A 77 16.37 -7.42 -11.88
C ASN A 77 16.80 -5.96 -11.81
N LEU A 78 18.07 -5.69 -12.11
CA LEU A 78 18.67 -4.38 -12.00
C LEU A 78 19.22 -3.92 -13.35
N LEU A 79 19.03 -2.64 -13.69
CA LEU A 79 19.55 -2.03 -14.91
C LEU A 79 21.07 -1.94 -14.94
N GLN A 80 21.71 -1.87 -13.77
CA GLN A 80 23.16 -1.69 -13.63
C GLN A 80 23.67 -2.48 -12.42
N PRO A 81 24.96 -2.86 -12.41
CA PRO A 81 25.57 -3.46 -11.23
C PRO A 81 25.45 -2.59 -9.99
N LEU A 82 25.32 -3.25 -8.84
CA LEU A 82 25.26 -2.58 -7.56
C LEU A 82 26.61 -2.00 -7.18
N VAL A 83 26.60 -0.79 -6.65
CA VAL A 83 27.76 -0.19 -6.02
C VAL A 83 27.80 -0.66 -4.56
N ASP A 84 28.94 -1.17 -4.12
CA ASP A 84 29.10 -1.52 -2.71
C ASP A 84 29.24 -0.24 -1.87
N ASN A 85 28.35 -0.11 -0.90
CA ASN A 85 28.32 1.02 0.03
C ASN A 85 28.10 0.46 1.43
N SER A 86 28.89 0.91 2.39
CA SER A 86 28.72 0.54 3.80
C SER A 86 27.48 1.15 4.45
N ASP A 87 26.98 2.27 3.93
CA ASP A 87 25.73 2.89 4.37
C ASP A 87 24.53 2.16 3.76
N LEU A 88 23.77 1.48 4.61
CA LEU A 88 22.58 0.69 4.19
C LEU A 88 21.49 1.55 3.56
N VAL A 89 21.33 2.81 3.97
CA VAL A 89 20.34 3.71 3.40
C VAL A 89 20.73 4.07 1.98
N LEU A 90 21.98 4.51 1.77
CA LEU A 90 22.50 4.85 0.44
C LEU A 90 22.49 3.63 -0.48
N LYS A 91 22.86 2.45 0.03
CA LYS A 91 22.77 1.19 -0.69
C LYS A 91 21.35 0.87 -1.13
N SER A 92 20.38 1.01 -0.23
CA SER A 92 18.96 0.75 -0.54
C SER A 92 18.40 1.73 -1.58
N ILE A 93 18.80 3.00 -1.52
CA ILE A 93 18.42 4.02 -2.51
C ILE A 93 19.03 3.68 -3.89
N ASP A 94 20.30 3.31 -3.92
CA ASP A 94 20.99 2.92 -5.16
C ASP A 94 20.29 1.72 -5.80
N TRP A 95 19.98 0.69 -5.01
CA TRP A 95 19.28 -0.50 -5.48
C TRP A 95 17.88 -0.19 -6.00
N ALA A 96 17.07 0.57 -5.24
CA ALA A 96 15.75 0.97 -5.66
C ALA A 96 15.78 1.73 -7.00
N SER A 97 16.73 2.64 -7.16
CA SER A 97 16.83 3.45 -8.38
C SER A 97 17.27 2.66 -9.63
N LYS A 98 17.81 1.47 -9.45
CA LYS A 98 18.27 0.56 -10.52
C LYS A 98 17.29 -0.56 -10.83
N LEU A 99 16.19 -0.69 -10.10
CA LEU A 99 15.17 -1.70 -10.38
C LEU A 99 14.61 -1.54 -11.79
N ASN A 100 14.44 -2.66 -12.48
CA ASN A 100 13.88 -2.72 -13.81
C ASN A 100 12.69 -3.69 -13.86
N ASN A 101 11.48 -3.16 -13.73
CA ASN A 101 10.25 -3.95 -13.64
C ASN A 101 10.45 -5.15 -12.69
N SER A 102 10.82 -4.88 -11.44
CA SER A 102 11.21 -5.88 -10.47
C SER A 102 10.87 -5.43 -9.06
N TYR A 103 11.21 -6.21 -8.07
CA TYR A 103 10.96 -5.93 -6.67
C TYR A 103 12.26 -5.95 -5.84
N LEU A 104 12.26 -5.26 -4.71
CA LEU A 104 13.37 -5.24 -3.76
C LEU A 104 12.86 -5.59 -2.36
N PRO A 105 13.11 -6.80 -1.84
CA PRO A 105 12.75 -7.14 -0.47
C PRO A 105 13.76 -6.54 0.51
N ILE A 106 13.26 -5.77 1.49
CA ILE A 106 14.08 -5.21 2.57
C ILE A 106 13.62 -5.86 3.87
N GLN A 107 14.45 -6.72 4.43
CA GLN A 107 14.18 -7.43 5.67
C GLN A 107 14.98 -6.83 6.82
N GLY A 108 14.37 -6.80 7.99
CA GLY A 108 15.02 -6.41 9.25
C GLY A 108 14.08 -6.55 10.43
N PRO A 109 14.60 -6.72 11.65
CA PRO A 109 13.78 -6.82 12.86
C PRO A 109 12.99 -5.53 13.13
N PRO A 110 12.00 -5.56 14.02
CA PRO A 110 11.35 -4.33 14.50
C PRO A 110 12.41 -3.34 15.02
N GLY A 111 12.24 -2.05 14.71
CA GLY A 111 13.19 -1.00 15.13
C GLY A 111 14.48 -0.89 14.33
N SER A 112 14.73 -1.75 13.33
CA SER A 112 15.95 -1.70 12.50
C SER A 112 16.03 -0.53 11.51
N GLY A 113 15.04 0.37 11.50
CA GLY A 113 15.05 1.53 10.61
C GLY A 113 14.42 1.31 9.23
N LYS A 114 13.70 0.20 8.96
CA LYS A 114 13.07 -0.06 7.65
C LYS A 114 12.25 1.13 7.11
N SER A 115 11.32 1.64 7.89
CA SER A 115 10.50 2.79 7.43
C SER A 115 11.32 4.10 7.33
N TYR A 116 12.42 4.23 8.09
CA TYR A 116 13.38 5.33 7.91
C TYR A 116 14.07 5.21 6.55
N THR A 117 14.61 4.05 6.24
CA THR A 117 15.20 3.75 4.92
C THR A 117 14.17 3.95 3.80
N GLY A 118 12.95 3.44 3.98
CA GLY A 118 11.83 3.60 3.04
C GLY A 118 11.52 5.07 2.75
N SER A 119 11.48 5.93 3.78
CA SER A 119 11.23 7.37 3.58
C SER A 119 12.32 8.07 2.78
N HIS A 120 13.59 7.67 2.97
CA HIS A 120 14.72 8.19 2.18
C HIS A 120 14.65 7.71 0.73
N MET A 121 14.31 6.43 0.51
CA MET A 121 14.11 5.89 -0.85
C MET A 121 12.99 6.64 -1.58
N VAL A 122 11.84 6.86 -0.93
CA VAL A 122 10.72 7.63 -1.50
C VAL A 122 11.21 9.01 -1.93
N LEU A 123 11.87 9.74 -1.04
CA LEU A 123 12.29 11.12 -1.34
C LEU A 123 13.32 11.19 -2.48
N GLU A 124 14.28 10.27 -2.52
CA GLU A 124 15.28 10.23 -3.59
C GLU A 124 14.67 9.84 -4.95
N LEU A 125 13.69 8.95 -4.96
CA LEU A 125 12.94 8.61 -6.18
C LEU A 125 12.10 9.81 -6.67
N ILE A 126 11.47 10.56 -5.75
CA ILE A 126 10.75 11.80 -6.08
C ILE A 126 11.69 12.85 -6.72
N LYS A 127 12.90 13.03 -6.18
CA LYS A 127 13.92 13.92 -6.77
C LYS A 127 14.29 13.52 -8.20
N LYS A 128 14.17 12.22 -8.52
CA LYS A 128 14.37 11.68 -9.87
C LYS A 128 13.10 11.76 -10.75
N GLY A 129 12.07 12.48 -10.31
CA GLY A 129 10.82 12.66 -11.04
C GLY A 129 9.91 11.43 -11.05
N LYS A 130 10.09 10.48 -10.13
CA LYS A 130 9.31 9.26 -10.05
C LYS A 130 8.03 9.47 -9.25
N LYS A 131 6.95 8.82 -9.66
CA LYS A 131 5.68 8.76 -8.97
C LYS A 131 5.64 7.54 -8.06
N ILE A 132 5.30 7.74 -6.78
CA ILE A 132 5.42 6.72 -5.75
C ILE A 132 4.05 6.35 -5.20
N GLY A 133 3.75 5.05 -5.20
CA GLY A 133 2.65 4.47 -4.45
C GLY A 133 3.12 4.03 -3.07
N ILE A 134 2.26 4.18 -2.07
CA ILE A 134 2.50 3.66 -0.71
C ILE A 134 1.29 2.85 -0.27
N THR A 135 1.54 1.66 0.24
CA THR A 135 0.53 0.79 0.84
C THR A 135 1.04 0.08 2.09
N ALA A 136 0.12 -0.32 2.94
CA ALA A 136 0.36 -1.21 4.08
C ALA A 136 -0.95 -1.90 4.44
N LEU A 137 -0.89 -2.88 5.37
CA LEU A 137 -2.08 -3.59 5.84
C LEU A 137 -3.06 -2.67 6.59
N SER A 138 -2.57 -1.62 7.26
CA SER A 138 -3.40 -0.70 8.03
C SER A 138 -3.15 0.77 7.67
N HIS A 139 -4.19 1.58 7.78
CA HIS A 139 -4.12 3.04 7.61
C HIS A 139 -3.06 3.68 8.53
N LYS A 140 -2.94 3.20 9.78
CA LYS A 140 -1.96 3.70 10.74
C LYS A 140 -0.51 3.53 10.27
N VAL A 141 -0.19 2.40 9.65
CA VAL A 141 1.16 2.14 9.12
C VAL A 141 1.44 3.06 7.92
N ILE A 142 0.46 3.24 7.03
CA ILE A 142 0.56 4.16 5.88
C ILE A 142 0.84 5.58 6.38
N ILE A 143 0.02 6.09 7.31
CA ILE A 143 0.16 7.43 7.89
C ILE A 143 1.54 7.62 8.52
N ASN A 144 2.03 6.63 9.28
CA ASN A 144 3.35 6.68 9.89
C ASN A 144 4.49 6.81 8.86
N LEU A 145 4.37 6.16 7.71
CA LEU A 145 5.37 6.29 6.64
C LEU A 145 5.23 7.65 5.94
N LEU A 146 4.01 8.10 5.65
CA LEU A 146 3.76 9.43 5.07
C LEU A 146 4.32 10.56 5.96
N ASP A 147 4.11 10.49 7.27
CA ASP A 147 4.67 11.42 8.25
C ASP A 147 6.20 11.48 8.16
N LYS A 148 6.86 10.33 8.05
CA LYS A 148 8.32 10.28 7.92
C LYS A 148 8.79 10.91 6.61
N VAL A 149 8.10 10.61 5.51
CA VAL A 149 8.40 11.21 4.19
C VAL A 149 8.24 12.74 4.27
N GLN A 150 7.13 13.22 4.82
CA GLN A 150 6.85 14.65 4.93
C GLN A 150 7.86 15.37 5.82
N LYS A 151 8.18 14.83 7.00
CA LYS A 151 9.19 15.40 7.91
C LYS A 151 10.57 15.46 7.27
N LEU A 152 10.93 14.40 6.51
CA LEU A 152 12.20 14.37 5.81
C LEU A 152 12.23 15.38 4.66
N ALA A 153 11.14 15.52 3.91
CA ALA A 153 10.98 16.49 2.83
C ALA A 153 11.15 17.93 3.35
N ILE A 154 10.47 18.27 4.45
CA ILE A 154 10.61 19.59 5.12
C ILE A 154 12.06 19.83 5.55
N LYS A 155 12.70 18.83 6.19
CA LYS A 155 14.10 18.95 6.63
C LYS A 155 15.07 19.19 5.47
N GLN A 156 14.77 18.67 4.28
CA GLN A 156 15.59 18.85 3.08
C GLN A 156 15.11 20.01 2.17
N SER A 157 14.10 20.77 2.60
CA SER A 157 13.48 21.86 1.81
C SER A 157 12.99 21.39 0.44
N ILE A 158 12.38 20.20 0.39
CA ILE A 158 11.79 19.60 -0.81
C ILE A 158 10.28 19.70 -0.69
N ASP A 159 9.64 20.23 -1.71
CA ASP A 159 8.18 20.19 -1.83
C ASP A 159 7.73 18.82 -2.33
N VAL A 160 6.80 18.20 -1.61
CA VAL A 160 6.26 16.87 -1.94
C VAL A 160 4.74 16.93 -1.89
N SER A 161 4.11 16.71 -3.03
CA SER A 161 2.66 16.62 -3.14
C SER A 161 2.17 15.21 -2.87
N ILE A 162 1.32 15.06 -1.84
CA ILE A 162 0.82 13.76 -1.37
C ILE A 162 -0.70 13.75 -1.42
N ILE A 163 -1.28 12.65 -1.91
CA ILE A 163 -2.70 12.33 -1.76
C ILE A 163 -2.87 10.96 -1.09
N TYR A 164 -3.74 10.91 -0.10
CA TYR A 164 -4.01 9.70 0.68
C TYR A 164 -5.49 9.34 0.64
N LYS A 165 -5.78 8.08 0.35
CA LYS A 165 -7.13 7.51 0.46
C LYS A 165 -7.28 6.82 1.82
N GLY A 166 -7.79 7.58 2.78
CA GLY A 166 -8.12 7.11 4.12
C GLY A 166 -9.40 6.27 4.18
N SER A 167 -9.80 5.89 5.38
CA SER A 167 -11.11 5.32 5.66
C SER A 167 -12.20 6.40 5.60
N SER A 168 -13.46 5.99 5.48
CA SER A 168 -14.60 6.91 5.45
C SER A 168 -14.78 7.72 6.75
N ASN A 169 -14.20 7.24 7.85
CA ASN A 169 -14.28 7.85 9.18
C ASN A 169 -12.94 8.46 9.62
N ASP A 170 -12.02 8.68 8.67
CA ASP A 170 -10.74 9.31 8.96
C ASP A 170 -10.93 10.82 8.97
N ASP A 171 -10.86 11.41 10.16
CA ASP A 171 -10.99 12.85 10.46
C ASP A 171 -9.64 13.47 10.89
N GLY A 172 -8.54 12.78 10.61
CA GLY A 172 -7.20 13.26 10.95
C GLY A 172 -6.85 14.58 10.26
N ASP A 173 -6.22 15.46 11.00
CA ASP A 173 -5.64 16.70 10.47
C ASP A 173 -4.25 16.40 9.91
N TYR A 174 -4.16 16.27 8.60
CA TYR A 174 -2.94 15.90 7.89
C TYR A 174 -2.41 17.07 7.06
N SER A 175 -1.10 17.12 6.88
CA SER A 175 -0.44 18.10 6.00
C SER A 175 -0.53 17.75 4.50
N TRP A 176 -1.23 16.67 4.15
CA TRP A 176 -1.47 16.21 2.78
C TRP A 176 -2.95 16.12 2.44
N GLU A 177 -3.25 16.01 1.16
CA GLU A 177 -4.63 15.95 0.68
C GLU A 177 -5.26 14.58 0.91
N MET A 178 -6.53 14.59 1.33
CA MET A 178 -7.35 13.40 1.53
C MET A 178 -8.29 13.18 0.36
N ALA A 179 -8.19 12.03 -0.30
CA ALA A 179 -9.14 11.65 -1.34
C ALA A 179 -10.44 11.11 -0.74
N LYS A 180 -11.57 11.71 -1.10
CA LYS A 180 -12.91 11.26 -0.65
C LYS A 180 -13.26 9.88 -1.18
N ASN A 181 -12.91 9.60 -2.43
CA ASN A 181 -13.18 8.34 -3.12
C ASN A 181 -12.11 8.08 -4.22
N ILE A 182 -12.18 6.92 -4.85
CA ILE A 182 -11.24 6.53 -5.91
C ILE A 182 -11.34 7.47 -7.13
N ASP A 183 -12.54 7.88 -7.52
CA ASP A 183 -12.72 8.72 -8.72
C ASP A 183 -12.09 10.10 -8.52
N THR A 184 -12.23 10.68 -7.33
CA THR A 184 -11.54 11.93 -6.97
C THR A 184 -10.03 11.76 -6.97
N LEU A 185 -9.51 10.64 -6.48
CA LEU A 185 -8.08 10.34 -6.50
C LEU A 185 -7.57 10.23 -7.94
N VAL A 186 -8.22 9.41 -8.77
CA VAL A 186 -7.83 9.17 -10.16
C VAL A 186 -7.86 10.45 -10.99
N SER A 187 -8.90 11.27 -10.86
CA SER A 187 -9.01 12.54 -11.61
C SER A 187 -7.92 13.56 -11.27
N ASN A 188 -7.31 13.44 -10.10
CA ASN A 188 -6.26 14.36 -9.65
C ASN A 188 -4.87 13.71 -9.59
N ILE A 189 -4.73 12.42 -9.91
CA ILE A 189 -3.52 11.63 -9.70
C ILE A 189 -2.26 12.26 -10.33
N ALA A 190 -2.42 12.99 -11.43
CA ALA A 190 -1.32 13.66 -12.12
C ALA A 190 -0.66 14.76 -11.28
N LYS A 191 -1.37 15.35 -10.33
CA LYS A 191 -0.89 16.46 -9.48
C LYS A 191 0.02 16.00 -8.34
N TYR A 192 -0.01 14.69 -8.01
CA TYR A 192 0.68 14.19 -6.83
C TYR A 192 1.86 13.31 -7.18
N GLN A 193 2.90 13.44 -6.40
CA GLN A 193 4.12 12.64 -6.48
C GLN A 193 4.00 11.38 -5.64
N VAL A 194 3.21 11.44 -4.54
CA VAL A 194 2.95 10.31 -3.66
C VAL A 194 1.45 10.04 -3.59
N ILE A 195 1.08 8.81 -3.87
CA ILE A 195 -0.29 8.29 -3.77
C ILE A 195 -0.31 7.20 -2.71
N ALA A 196 -1.17 7.30 -1.72
CA ALA A 196 -1.19 6.34 -0.62
C ALA A 196 -2.59 5.81 -0.31
N GLY A 197 -2.67 4.53 0.04
CA GLY A 197 -3.89 3.85 0.44
C GLY A 197 -3.67 2.36 0.68
N THR A 198 -4.69 1.67 1.18
CA THR A 198 -4.63 0.24 1.45
C THR A 198 -4.64 -0.60 0.17
N SER A 199 -4.38 -1.92 0.30
CA SER A 199 -4.44 -2.86 -0.83
C SER A 199 -5.77 -2.83 -1.58
N PHE A 200 -6.88 -2.54 -0.90
CA PHE A 200 -8.21 -2.37 -1.54
C PHE A 200 -8.26 -1.20 -2.52
N MET A 201 -7.51 -0.13 -2.27
CA MET A 201 -7.38 0.95 -3.23
C MET A 201 -6.56 0.49 -4.45
N TRP A 202 -5.42 -0.14 -4.21
CA TRP A 202 -4.47 -0.49 -5.26
C TRP A 202 -4.91 -1.62 -6.19
N CYS A 203 -5.92 -2.43 -5.80
CA CYS A 203 -6.53 -3.42 -6.69
C CYS A 203 -7.55 -2.83 -7.68
N ASN A 204 -7.85 -1.54 -7.57
CA ASN A 204 -8.76 -0.88 -8.51
C ASN A 204 -8.09 -0.71 -9.88
N GLU A 205 -8.77 -1.16 -10.94
CA GLU A 205 -8.22 -1.17 -12.31
C GLU A 205 -7.81 0.22 -12.80
N LYS A 206 -8.48 1.29 -12.33
CA LYS A 206 -8.13 2.67 -12.66
C LYS A 206 -6.76 3.11 -12.15
N LEU A 207 -6.17 2.37 -11.20
CA LEU A 207 -4.86 2.64 -10.63
C LEU A 207 -3.76 1.71 -11.17
N LYS A 208 -4.10 0.79 -12.06
CA LYS A 208 -3.15 -0.11 -12.70
C LYS A 208 -2.12 0.70 -13.49
N LYS A 209 -0.84 0.42 -13.25
CA LYS A 209 0.31 1.14 -13.86
C LYS A 209 0.29 2.66 -13.62
N SER A 210 -0.26 3.11 -12.51
CA SER A 210 -0.40 4.54 -12.20
C SER A 210 0.81 5.14 -11.47
N VAL A 211 1.71 4.31 -10.99
CA VAL A 211 2.93 4.71 -10.28
C VAL A 211 4.18 4.03 -10.87
N ASP A 212 5.35 4.67 -10.70
CA ASP A 212 6.62 4.07 -11.10
C ASP A 212 7.13 3.06 -10.07
N TYR A 213 6.84 3.31 -8.80
CA TYR A 213 7.25 2.47 -7.66
C TYR A 213 6.12 2.34 -6.66
N LEU A 214 5.87 1.13 -6.18
CA LEU A 214 4.97 0.87 -5.06
C LEU A 214 5.78 0.40 -3.84
N ILE A 215 5.67 1.13 -2.74
CA ILE A 215 6.27 0.78 -1.45
C ILE A 215 5.21 0.07 -0.60
N ILE A 216 5.52 -1.14 -0.17
CA ILE A 216 4.68 -1.91 0.76
C ILE A 216 5.38 -1.88 2.12
N ASP A 217 4.89 -1.08 3.06
CA ASP A 217 5.42 -1.08 4.44
C ASP A 217 4.78 -2.23 5.23
N GLU A 218 5.56 -2.84 6.12
CA GLU A 218 5.18 -4.04 6.86
C GLU A 218 4.73 -5.20 5.93
N ALA A 219 5.44 -5.39 4.79
CA ALA A 219 5.11 -6.39 3.77
C ALA A 219 5.01 -7.83 4.33
N GLY A 220 5.70 -8.14 5.42
CA GLY A 220 5.60 -9.43 6.10
C GLY A 220 4.22 -9.72 6.72
N GLN A 221 3.36 -8.72 6.84
CA GLN A 221 1.97 -8.87 7.29
C GLN A 221 0.99 -9.06 6.13
N PHE A 222 1.41 -8.81 4.89
CA PHE A 222 0.59 -9.06 3.70
C PHE A 222 0.50 -10.56 3.42
N ALA A 223 -0.69 -11.04 3.06
CA ALA A 223 -0.79 -12.32 2.39
C ALA A 223 -0.13 -12.23 1.00
N LEU A 224 0.43 -13.33 0.53
CA LEU A 224 1.04 -13.36 -0.81
C LEU A 224 0.06 -12.86 -1.88
N ILE A 225 -1.19 -13.28 -1.79
CA ILE A 225 -2.26 -12.86 -2.72
C ILE A 225 -2.45 -11.35 -2.76
N ASP A 226 -2.41 -10.67 -1.62
CA ASP A 226 -2.51 -9.21 -1.54
C ASP A 226 -1.29 -8.54 -2.19
N THR A 227 -0.09 -9.10 -1.98
CA THR A 227 1.13 -8.61 -2.62
C THR A 227 1.06 -8.74 -4.14
N LEU A 228 0.56 -9.87 -4.66
CA LEU A 228 0.40 -10.08 -6.11
C LEU A 228 -0.60 -9.09 -6.73
N VAL A 229 -1.70 -8.83 -6.02
CA VAL A 229 -2.71 -7.87 -6.49
C VAL A 229 -2.13 -6.46 -6.59
N VAL A 230 -1.48 -5.98 -5.53
CA VAL A 230 -0.94 -4.61 -5.52
C VAL A 230 0.30 -4.42 -6.41
N SER A 231 1.02 -5.49 -6.74
CA SER A 231 2.19 -5.44 -7.62
C SER A 231 1.86 -5.05 -9.07
N GLN A 232 0.58 -4.88 -9.39
CA GLN A 232 0.09 -4.46 -10.71
C GLN A 232 -0.18 -2.94 -10.80
N ALA A 233 0.03 -2.20 -9.69
CA ALA A 233 -0.24 -0.77 -9.55
C ALA A 233 0.56 0.14 -10.49
#